data_343111eb5190f964d11e09289a1911c4
#
_entry.id   343111eb5190f964d11e09289a1911c4
#
_cell.length_a   1.000
_cell.length_b   1.000
_cell.length_c   1.000
_cell.angle_alpha   90.00
_cell.angle_beta   90.00
_cell.angle_gamma   90.00
#
_symmetry.space_group_name_H-M   'P 1'
#
loop_
_entity.id
_entity.type
_entity.pdbx_description
1 polymer ?
#
loop_
_entity_poly.entity_id
_entity_poly.type
_entity_poly.pdbx_seq_one_letter_code
_entity_poly.pdbx_strand_id
1 'polypeptide(L)'
;MRKPKEEAELFKAALLAGIRYAEGRGAVQFESTDSASAKALYIYRLLVHDKLITPMPEDQVAEKTIRHRLASWYAHQPKQP
;
A
#
# COMPACT_ATOMS: atom_id res chain seq x y z
N MET A 1 -15.32 -14.44 -5.40
CA MET A 1 -14.31 -13.75 -6.21
C MET A 1 -14.67 -12.27 -6.33
N ARG A 2 -13.73 -11.37 -6.08
CA ARG A 2 -14.00 -9.94 -6.19
C ARG A 2 -14.03 -9.51 -7.65
N LYS A 3 -14.90 -8.58 -7.97
CA LYS A 3 -14.93 -7.99 -9.30
C LYS A 3 -13.73 -7.07 -9.50
N PRO A 4 -13.20 -6.92 -10.72
CA PRO A 4 -12.06 -6.03 -10.95
C PRO A 4 -12.27 -4.61 -10.46
N LYS A 5 -13.48 -4.09 -10.55
CA LYS A 5 -13.82 -2.76 -10.05
C LYS A 5 -13.64 -2.68 -8.53
N GLU A 6 -14.07 -3.71 -7.80
CA GLU A 6 -13.92 -3.75 -6.35
C GLU A 6 -12.46 -3.81 -5.93
N GLU A 7 -11.64 -4.57 -6.68
CA GLU A 7 -10.21 -4.63 -6.41
C GLU A 7 -9.54 -3.28 -6.63
N ALA A 8 -9.92 -2.57 -7.68
CA ALA A 8 -9.36 -1.24 -7.95
C ALA A 8 -9.73 -0.25 -6.86
N GLU A 9 -10.98 -0.29 -6.39
CA GLU A 9 -11.42 0.58 -5.30
C GLU A 9 -10.72 0.24 -3.99
N LEU A 10 -10.54 -1.04 -3.72
CA LEU A 10 -9.82 -1.48 -2.52
C LEU A 10 -8.37 -1.02 -2.56
N PHE A 11 -7.72 -1.12 -3.72
CA PHE A 11 -6.36 -0.64 -3.86
C PHE A 11 -6.26 0.87 -3.65
N LYS A 12 -7.21 1.65 -4.19
CA LYS A 12 -7.23 3.10 -3.96
C LYS A 12 -7.35 3.44 -2.49
N ALA A 13 -8.25 2.75 -1.78
CA ALA A 13 -8.43 2.96 -0.35
C ALA A 13 -7.16 2.58 0.42
N ALA A 14 -6.54 1.47 0.05
CA ALA A 14 -5.30 1.02 0.68
C ALA A 14 -4.17 2.02 0.44
N LEU A 15 -4.08 2.55 -0.77
CA LEU A 15 -3.06 3.54 -1.11
C LEU A 15 -3.22 4.82 -0.27
N LEU A 16 -4.45 5.32 -0.16
CA LEU A 16 -4.72 6.49 0.68
C LEU A 16 -4.37 6.24 2.15
N ALA A 17 -4.76 5.08 2.67
CA ALA A 17 -4.44 4.73 4.05
C ALA A 17 -2.93 4.65 4.26
N GLY A 18 -2.20 4.09 3.29
CA GLY A 18 -0.74 4.01 3.34
C GLY A 18 -0.08 5.37 3.30
N ILE A 19 -0.60 6.29 2.48
CA ILE A 19 -0.10 7.66 2.41
C ILE A 19 -0.29 8.36 3.75
N ARG A 20 -1.46 8.23 4.34
CA ARG A 20 -1.74 8.81 5.66
C ARG A 20 -0.83 8.24 6.74
N TYR A 21 -0.59 6.94 6.67
CA TYR A 21 0.34 6.29 7.60
C TYR A 21 1.75 6.87 7.45
N ALA A 22 2.23 7.01 6.22
CA ALA A 22 3.56 7.55 5.95
C ALA A 22 3.68 8.99 6.44
N GLU A 23 2.68 9.81 6.17
CA GLU A 23 2.67 11.20 6.62
C GLU A 23 2.64 11.31 8.14
N GLY A 24 1.86 10.45 8.80
CA GLY A 24 1.80 10.41 10.26
C GLY A 24 3.11 10.02 10.91
N ARG A 25 3.97 9.29 10.20
CA ARG A 25 5.29 8.92 10.68
C ARG A 25 6.36 9.98 10.39
N GLY A 26 5.98 11.08 9.73
CA GLY A 26 6.95 12.07 9.30
C GLY A 26 7.79 11.62 8.12
N ALA A 27 7.35 10.59 7.40
CA ALA A 27 8.01 10.15 6.21
C ALA A 27 7.76 11.14 5.06
N VAL A 28 8.33 10.85 3.90
CA VAL A 28 8.36 11.77 2.76
C VAL A 28 6.96 12.23 2.35
N GLN A 29 6.85 13.51 1.99
CA GLN A 29 5.66 14.03 1.31
C GLN A 29 5.73 13.64 -0.15
N PHE A 30 4.63 13.11 -0.66
CA PHE A 30 4.56 12.71 -2.06
C PHE A 30 4.31 13.93 -2.92
N GLU A 31 5.01 13.98 -4.07
CA GLU A 31 4.77 15.01 -5.07
C GLU A 31 3.47 14.73 -5.81
N SER A 32 2.80 15.80 -6.27
CA SER A 32 1.58 15.63 -7.05
C SER A 32 1.81 14.91 -8.37
N THR A 33 3.05 14.92 -8.86
CA THR A 33 3.44 14.27 -10.10
C THR A 33 3.81 12.79 -9.91
N ASP A 34 3.92 12.32 -8.67
CA ASP A 34 4.26 10.93 -8.42
C ASP A 34 3.15 10.00 -8.90
N SER A 35 3.54 8.94 -9.59
CA SER A 35 2.57 7.94 -10.05
C SER A 35 2.05 7.10 -8.87
N ALA A 36 0.88 6.51 -9.05
CA ALA A 36 0.32 5.60 -8.05
C ALA A 36 1.26 4.42 -7.79
N SER A 37 1.93 3.93 -8.84
CA SER A 37 2.87 2.82 -8.71
C SER A 37 4.08 3.20 -7.86
N ALA A 38 4.61 4.42 -8.04
CA ALA A 38 5.74 4.89 -7.25
C ALA A 38 5.35 5.05 -5.78
N LYS A 39 4.19 5.62 -5.52
CA LYS A 39 3.67 5.77 -4.16
C LYS A 39 3.46 4.40 -3.51
N ALA A 40 2.87 3.46 -4.24
CA ALA A 40 2.62 2.13 -3.71
C ALA A 40 3.92 1.40 -3.35
N LEU A 41 4.95 1.51 -4.18
CA LEU A 41 6.24 0.90 -3.91
C LEU A 41 6.87 1.49 -2.63
N TYR A 42 6.84 2.81 -2.49
CA TYR A 42 7.36 3.47 -1.31
C TYR A 42 6.62 3.01 -0.04
N ILE A 43 5.29 3.00 -0.10
CA ILE A 43 4.48 2.58 1.03
C ILE A 43 4.74 1.11 1.38
N TYR A 44 4.85 0.25 0.38
CA TYR A 44 5.18 -1.15 0.59
C TYR A 44 6.49 -1.29 1.37
N ARG A 45 7.54 -0.59 0.92
CA ARG A 45 8.84 -0.65 1.58
C ARG A 45 8.78 -0.13 3.02
N LEU A 46 8.03 0.93 3.24
CA LEU A 46 7.84 1.48 4.58
C LEU A 46 7.15 0.48 5.51
N LEU A 47 6.08 -0.14 5.03
CA LEU A 47 5.35 -1.13 5.82
C LEU A 47 6.20 -2.36 6.13
N VAL A 48 7.04 -2.79 5.20
CA VAL A 48 7.99 -3.87 5.43
C VAL A 48 9.01 -3.47 6.49
N HIS A 49 9.54 -2.26 6.38
CA HIS A 49 10.49 -1.72 7.36
C HIS A 49 9.90 -1.69 8.76
N ASP A 50 8.62 -1.34 8.86
CA ASP A 50 7.92 -1.25 10.14
C ASP A 50 7.36 -2.60 10.61
N LYS A 51 7.65 -3.67 9.86
CA LYS A 51 7.21 -5.03 10.19
C LYS A 51 5.70 -5.21 10.19
N LEU A 52 5.01 -4.39 9.42
CA LEU A 52 3.55 -4.48 9.29
C LEU A 52 3.11 -5.45 8.20
N ILE A 53 3.98 -5.70 7.23
CA ILE A 53 3.75 -6.72 6.21
C ILE A 53 5.02 -7.53 6.00
N THR A 54 4.84 -8.76 5.55
CA THR A 54 5.96 -9.66 5.31
C THR A 54 6.67 -9.28 4.01
N PRO A 55 8.01 -9.16 4.01
CA PRO A 55 8.74 -8.84 2.78
C PRO A 55 8.65 -9.98 1.78
N MET A 56 8.59 -9.62 0.50
CA MET A 56 8.66 -10.58 -0.59
C MET A 56 10.10 -10.71 -1.07
N PRO A 57 10.50 -11.87 -1.65
CA PRO A 57 11.78 -11.97 -2.35
C PRO A 57 11.88 -10.87 -3.42
N GLU A 58 13.06 -10.26 -3.56
CA GLU A 58 13.22 -9.13 -4.48
C GLU A 58 12.87 -9.47 -5.92
N ASP A 59 13.14 -10.69 -6.34
CA ASP A 59 12.82 -11.16 -7.70
C ASP A 59 11.31 -11.33 -7.93
N GLN A 60 10.52 -11.29 -6.85
CA GLN A 60 9.06 -11.41 -6.93
C GLN A 60 8.35 -10.08 -6.69
N VAL A 61 9.08 -9.01 -6.43
CA VAL A 61 8.48 -7.70 -6.21
C VAL A 61 8.01 -7.14 -7.55
N ALA A 62 6.70 -7.11 -7.75
CA ALA A 62 6.06 -6.61 -8.96
C ALA A 62 4.88 -5.73 -8.58
N GLU A 63 4.49 -4.84 -9.47
CA GLU A 63 3.39 -3.91 -9.23
C GLU A 63 2.12 -4.63 -8.77
N LYS A 64 1.76 -5.71 -9.46
CA LYS A 64 0.57 -6.49 -9.11
C LYS A 64 0.67 -7.05 -7.69
N THR A 65 1.82 -7.58 -7.32
CA THR A 65 2.02 -8.17 -5.99
C THR A 65 1.99 -7.10 -4.92
N ILE A 66 2.59 -5.94 -5.19
CA ILE A 66 2.55 -4.81 -4.27
C ILE A 66 1.11 -4.38 -4.01
N ARG A 67 0.30 -4.28 -5.06
CA ARG A 67 -1.12 -3.93 -4.93
C ARG A 67 -1.86 -4.91 -4.05
N HIS A 68 -1.61 -6.21 -4.23
CA HIS A 68 -2.24 -7.24 -3.40
C HIS A 68 -1.81 -7.14 -1.95
N ARG A 69 -0.53 -6.90 -1.70
CA ARG A 69 -0.03 -6.78 -0.33
C ARG A 69 -0.61 -5.57 0.38
N LEU A 70 -0.70 -4.43 -0.31
CA LEU A 70 -1.28 -3.23 0.28
C LEU A 70 -2.77 -3.41 0.54
N ALA A 71 -3.49 -4.00 -0.39
CA ALA A 71 -4.92 -4.27 -0.21
C ALA A 71 -5.16 -5.23 0.95
N SER A 72 -4.35 -6.26 1.08
CA SER A 72 -4.43 -7.21 2.18
C SER A 72 -4.15 -6.54 3.52
N TRP A 73 -3.10 -5.72 3.58
CA TRP A 73 -2.78 -4.96 4.78
C TRP A 73 -3.95 -4.06 5.21
N TYR A 74 -4.52 -3.34 4.25
CA TYR A 74 -5.64 -2.45 4.52
C TYR A 74 -6.87 -3.23 5.01
N ALA A 75 -7.17 -4.34 4.36
CA ALA A 75 -8.33 -5.15 4.72
C ALA A 75 -8.24 -5.76 6.11
N HIS A 76 -7.01 -5.98 6.61
CA HIS A 76 -6.78 -6.52 7.95
C HIS A 76 -6.61 -5.46 9.02
N GLN A 77 -6.72 -4.18 8.67
CA GLN A 77 -6.67 -3.12 9.66
C GLN A 77 -7.93 -3.16 10.53
N PRO A 78 -7.81 -2.95 11.84
CA PRO A 78 -9.01 -2.84 12.67
C PRO A 78 -9.84 -1.65 12.21
N LYS A 79 -11.13 -1.87 12.07
CA LYS A 79 -12.02 -0.78 11.69
C LYS A 79 -12.11 0.20 12.84
N GLN A 80 -11.86 1.45 12.54
CA GLN A 80 -12.03 2.52 13.51
C GLN A 80 -13.52 2.72 13.74
N PRO A 81 -13.95 2.84 14.99
CA PRO A 81 -15.34 3.16 15.27
C PRO A 81 -15.71 4.55 14.79
#